data_617c29373ada0d1f0cbdc1f459770793
#
_entry.id   617c29373ada0d1f0cbdc1f459770793
#
_cell.length_a   1.000
_cell.length_b   1.000
_cell.length_c   1.000
_cell.angle_alpha   90.00
_cell.angle_beta   90.00
_cell.angle_gamma   90.00
#
_symmetry.space_group_name_H-M   'P 1'
#
loop_
_entity.id
_entity.type
_entity.pdbx_description
1 polymer ?
#
loop_
_entity_poly.entity_id
_entity_poly.type
_entity_poly.pdbx_seq_one_letter_code
_entity_poly.pdbx_strand_id
1 'polypeptide(L)'
;MNLHAYDLVAFLRDRTALRFLIDAQRPLVVRMLGRLGLAFGLVGAVALVEPVAIGPTSAAWLVAVAAVLVVTTRRRLPLRDFLVHFSRPVHVARLFETVTDAGRAWWRGGVLEIAASPSLPPLPPFPPPSAPAPIARAETPPDIVLILNESTFPPWLYVDGACDPEVAAFFRSADGRTRGLRVETFGGMSWKTEFSVMTGLPAGAYGAFGTHVFHWATGHIRHSLPGVLATHGYRGAVLYPSAGDFAGADSFYASIGIDTMLDRAALGLGSDWAPDRVYLDHGLAWLRRHAEAGGGPAFLFVLTMANHAPHDRRYRGDDAPPTEPIADRELDEYLRRLRATARDYAAFRDALAAALPSRRFVIVHFGDHQPPFTAGLLGHHTPWGSVPEQFPREHLAYRTYVAIDGVNRVPTIAPDLPDEIEIAYLGTVVLEAAGLPLDPIHALRRDLMRRHGGALWFADGGRLAAAINRRMLERGLLVCH
;
A
#
# COMPACT_ATOMS: atom_id res chain seq x y z
N MET A 1 -5.47 -15.35 -2.33
CA MET A 1 -6.20 -14.23 -2.92
C MET A 1 -7.66 -14.65 -3.02
N ASN A 2 -8.55 -13.97 -2.32
CA ASN A 2 -10.00 -14.25 -2.40
C ASN A 2 -10.55 -13.35 -3.51
N LEU A 3 -11.04 -13.95 -4.60
CA LEU A 3 -11.68 -13.20 -5.68
C LEU A 3 -13.11 -12.82 -5.26
N HIS A 4 -13.40 -11.55 -5.26
CA HIS A 4 -14.73 -10.99 -5.08
C HIS A 4 -15.36 -10.67 -6.45
N ALA A 5 -16.70 -10.66 -6.55
CA ALA A 5 -17.37 -10.24 -7.80
C ALA A 5 -16.92 -8.85 -8.28
N TYR A 6 -16.55 -8.03 -7.34
CA TYR A 6 -16.02 -6.71 -7.48
C TYR A 6 -14.62 -6.68 -8.13
N ASP A 7 -13.75 -7.64 -7.79
CA ASP A 7 -12.47 -7.81 -8.47
C ASP A 7 -12.69 -8.04 -9.97
N LEU A 8 -13.72 -8.83 -10.32
CA LEU A 8 -14.07 -9.06 -11.72
C LEU A 8 -14.42 -7.76 -12.44
N VAL A 9 -15.21 -6.88 -11.82
CA VAL A 9 -15.57 -5.57 -12.40
C VAL A 9 -14.35 -4.67 -12.53
N ALA A 10 -13.48 -4.64 -11.51
CA ALA A 10 -12.25 -3.86 -11.53
C ALA A 10 -11.27 -4.38 -12.61
N PHE A 11 -11.07 -5.70 -12.69
CA PHE A 11 -10.20 -6.31 -13.71
C PHE A 11 -10.74 -6.18 -15.13
N LEU A 12 -12.05 -6.14 -15.32
CA LEU A 12 -12.62 -5.87 -16.64
C LEU A 12 -12.35 -4.43 -17.12
N ARG A 13 -12.17 -3.52 -16.18
CA ARG A 13 -11.78 -2.12 -16.46
C ARG A 13 -10.28 -1.95 -16.58
N ASP A 14 -9.51 -2.67 -15.76
CA ASP A 14 -8.04 -2.63 -15.73
C ASP A 14 -7.47 -3.87 -16.44
N ARG A 15 -7.29 -3.74 -17.76
CA ARG A 15 -6.74 -4.83 -18.61
C ARG A 15 -5.30 -5.16 -18.24
N THR A 16 -4.54 -4.20 -17.73
CA THR A 16 -3.13 -4.37 -17.38
C THR A 16 -2.99 -5.19 -16.09
N ALA A 17 -3.78 -4.87 -15.06
CA ALA A 17 -3.84 -5.68 -13.85
C ALA A 17 -4.36 -7.11 -14.14
N LEU A 18 -5.34 -7.26 -15.03
CA LEU A 18 -5.83 -8.58 -15.45
C LEU A 18 -4.73 -9.41 -16.13
N ARG A 19 -3.99 -8.82 -17.08
CA ARG A 19 -2.86 -9.49 -17.74
C ARG A 19 -1.78 -9.89 -16.74
N PHE A 20 -1.38 -8.99 -15.87
CA PHE A 20 -0.40 -9.26 -14.81
C PHE A 20 -0.83 -10.47 -13.95
N LEU A 21 -2.08 -10.52 -13.51
CA LEU A 21 -2.59 -11.65 -12.72
C LEU A 21 -2.60 -12.97 -13.51
N ILE A 22 -3.01 -12.91 -14.78
CA ILE A 22 -3.00 -14.10 -15.65
C ILE A 22 -1.58 -14.61 -15.84
N ASP A 23 -0.63 -13.74 -16.09
CA ASP A 23 0.77 -14.10 -16.32
C ASP A 23 1.45 -14.61 -15.04
N ALA A 24 1.25 -13.90 -13.92
CA ALA A 24 1.80 -14.27 -12.60
C ALA A 24 1.21 -15.59 -12.08
N GLN A 25 -0.06 -15.89 -12.40
CA GLN A 25 -0.79 -17.06 -11.90
C GLN A 25 -1.20 -18.03 -13.03
N ARG A 26 -0.50 -18.00 -14.16
CA ARG A 26 -0.83 -18.79 -15.37
C ARG A 26 -1.15 -20.28 -15.08
N PRO A 27 -0.38 -21.03 -14.25
CA PRO A 27 -0.69 -22.42 -13.95
C PRO A 27 -2.01 -22.59 -13.19
N LEU A 28 -2.39 -21.61 -12.36
CA LEU A 28 -3.65 -21.61 -11.62
C LEU A 28 -4.82 -21.30 -12.56
N VAL A 29 -4.69 -20.27 -13.37
CA VAL A 29 -5.70 -19.84 -14.35
C VAL A 29 -6.01 -21.02 -15.32
N VAL A 30 -4.98 -21.68 -15.84
CA VAL A 30 -5.15 -22.85 -16.74
C VAL A 30 -5.90 -23.99 -16.03
N ARG A 31 -5.54 -24.32 -14.77
CA ARG A 31 -6.25 -25.35 -13.99
C ARG A 31 -7.69 -24.97 -13.69
N MET A 32 -7.94 -23.70 -13.38
CA MET A 32 -9.28 -23.20 -13.10
C MET A 32 -10.17 -23.23 -14.35
N LEU A 33 -9.66 -22.78 -15.50
CA LEU A 33 -10.38 -22.82 -16.77
C LEU A 33 -10.64 -24.26 -17.22
N GLY A 34 -9.68 -25.19 -17.02
CA GLY A 34 -9.86 -26.60 -17.29
C GLY A 34 -10.95 -27.23 -16.44
N ARG A 35 -11.03 -26.92 -15.14
CA ARG A 35 -12.08 -27.40 -14.24
C ARG A 35 -13.46 -26.81 -14.59
N LEU A 36 -13.52 -25.53 -14.93
CA LEU A 36 -14.75 -24.88 -15.38
C LEU A 36 -15.22 -25.51 -16.71
N GLY A 37 -14.32 -25.71 -17.68
CA GLY A 37 -14.63 -26.36 -18.94
C GLY A 37 -15.17 -27.78 -18.75
N LEU A 38 -14.57 -28.56 -17.84
CA LEU A 38 -15.05 -29.88 -17.47
C LEU A 38 -16.45 -29.83 -16.83
N ALA A 39 -16.66 -28.90 -15.89
CA ALA A 39 -17.95 -28.75 -15.23
C ALA A 39 -19.06 -28.32 -16.20
N PHE A 40 -18.79 -27.35 -17.07
CA PHE A 40 -19.74 -26.95 -18.11
C PHE A 40 -19.97 -28.04 -19.15
N GLY A 41 -18.91 -28.77 -19.50
CA GLY A 41 -19.01 -29.94 -20.39
C GLY A 41 -19.90 -31.05 -19.83
N LEU A 42 -19.76 -31.34 -18.51
CA LEU A 42 -20.60 -32.32 -17.82
C LEU A 42 -22.08 -31.85 -17.74
N VAL A 43 -22.29 -30.58 -17.40
CA VAL A 43 -23.66 -30.00 -17.37
C VAL A 43 -24.28 -30.03 -18.78
N GLY A 44 -23.50 -29.66 -19.81
CA GLY A 44 -23.95 -29.74 -21.20
C GLY A 44 -24.27 -31.19 -21.67
N ALA A 45 -23.43 -32.16 -21.28
CA ALA A 45 -23.67 -33.56 -21.58
C ALA A 45 -24.93 -34.09 -20.91
N VAL A 46 -25.16 -33.72 -19.63
CA VAL A 46 -26.42 -34.08 -18.91
C VAL A 46 -27.62 -33.42 -19.57
N ALA A 47 -27.53 -32.13 -19.92
CA ALA A 47 -28.60 -31.42 -20.61
C ALA A 47 -28.94 -31.96 -22.01
N LEU A 48 -27.99 -32.62 -22.67
CA LEU A 48 -28.21 -33.28 -23.96
C LEU A 48 -28.87 -34.65 -23.79
N VAL A 49 -28.66 -35.31 -22.66
CA VAL A 49 -29.23 -36.65 -22.37
C VAL A 49 -30.60 -36.54 -21.71
N GLU A 50 -30.78 -35.56 -20.84
CA GLU A 50 -32.04 -35.26 -20.17
C GLU A 50 -32.40 -33.78 -20.37
N PRO A 51 -33.38 -33.44 -21.22
CA PRO A 51 -33.82 -32.05 -21.34
C PRO A 51 -34.41 -31.58 -20.03
N VAL A 52 -33.66 -30.78 -19.29
CA VAL A 52 -34.10 -30.17 -18.02
C VAL A 52 -35.13 -29.10 -18.32
N ALA A 53 -36.43 -29.46 -18.24
CA ALA A 53 -37.47 -28.48 -18.22
C ALA A 53 -37.44 -27.77 -16.85
N ILE A 54 -37.03 -26.48 -16.84
CA ILE A 54 -37.14 -25.64 -15.64
C ILE A 54 -38.62 -25.36 -15.38
N GLY A 55 -39.23 -26.24 -14.62
CA GLY A 55 -40.63 -26.09 -14.19
C GLY A 55 -40.73 -25.09 -13.03
N PRO A 56 -41.96 -24.63 -12.72
CA PRO A 56 -42.20 -23.69 -11.62
C PRO A 56 -41.68 -24.17 -10.25
N THR A 57 -41.59 -25.49 -10.05
CA THR A 57 -40.98 -26.11 -8.86
C THR A 57 -39.47 -25.91 -8.79
N SER A 58 -38.75 -26.03 -9.89
CA SER A 58 -37.31 -25.80 -9.93
C SER A 58 -36.97 -24.31 -9.73
N ALA A 59 -37.76 -23.43 -10.28
CA ALA A 59 -37.65 -21.99 -10.06
C ALA A 59 -37.91 -21.63 -8.59
N ALA A 60 -38.91 -22.22 -7.95
CA ALA A 60 -39.22 -22.04 -6.53
C ALA A 60 -38.06 -22.53 -5.64
N TRP A 61 -37.42 -23.65 -5.96
CA TRP A 61 -36.25 -24.16 -5.25
C TRP A 61 -35.03 -23.22 -5.38
N LEU A 62 -34.78 -22.67 -6.57
CA LEU A 62 -33.69 -21.69 -6.77
C LEU A 62 -33.95 -20.43 -5.96
N VAL A 63 -35.18 -19.92 -5.91
CA VAL A 63 -35.57 -18.78 -5.08
C VAL A 63 -35.45 -19.10 -3.59
N ALA A 64 -35.85 -20.30 -3.15
CA ALA A 64 -35.72 -20.73 -1.77
C ALA A 64 -34.27 -20.86 -1.34
N VAL A 65 -33.40 -21.43 -2.17
CA VAL A 65 -31.94 -21.52 -1.94
C VAL A 65 -31.32 -20.12 -1.88
N ALA A 66 -31.67 -19.22 -2.80
CA ALA A 66 -31.23 -17.84 -2.78
C ALA A 66 -31.67 -17.10 -1.52
N ALA A 67 -32.93 -17.29 -1.09
CA ALA A 67 -33.48 -16.71 0.14
C ALA A 67 -32.78 -17.24 1.39
N VAL A 68 -32.50 -18.54 1.47
CA VAL A 68 -31.72 -19.16 2.56
C VAL A 68 -30.31 -18.61 2.59
N LEU A 69 -29.65 -18.49 1.44
CA LEU A 69 -28.31 -17.88 1.33
C LEU A 69 -28.32 -16.41 1.80
N VAL A 70 -29.29 -15.62 1.39
CA VAL A 70 -29.43 -14.22 1.83
C VAL A 70 -29.71 -14.12 3.33
N VAL A 71 -30.56 -14.99 3.90
CA VAL A 71 -30.88 -15.01 5.35
C VAL A 71 -29.66 -15.47 6.16
N THR A 72 -28.96 -16.49 5.72
CA THR A 72 -27.77 -17.01 6.40
C THR A 72 -26.59 -16.04 6.37
N THR A 73 -26.41 -15.32 5.26
CA THR A 73 -25.38 -14.26 5.15
C THR A 73 -25.72 -13.05 6.02
N ARG A 74 -27.02 -12.71 6.19
CA ARG A 74 -27.45 -11.59 7.05
C ARG A 74 -27.33 -11.87 8.56
N ARG A 75 -27.42 -13.12 9.01
CA ARG A 75 -27.56 -13.49 10.45
C ARG A 75 -26.27 -14.01 11.10
N ARG A 76 -25.09 -13.97 10.48
CA ARG A 76 -23.84 -14.50 11.05
C ARG A 76 -24.00 -15.88 11.70
N LEU A 77 -24.72 -16.80 11.05
CA LEU A 77 -24.92 -18.15 11.57
C LEU A 77 -23.64 -19.00 11.43
N PRO A 78 -23.43 -20.02 12.31
CA PRO A 78 -22.26 -20.92 12.23
C PRO A 78 -22.10 -21.64 10.88
N LEU A 79 -23.17 -21.74 10.09
CA LEU A 79 -23.15 -22.23 8.72
C LEU A 79 -22.19 -21.44 7.80
N ARG A 80 -21.96 -20.17 8.13
CA ARG A 80 -21.00 -19.31 7.43
C ARG A 80 -19.59 -19.86 7.56
N ASP A 81 -19.16 -20.24 8.76
CA ASP A 81 -17.83 -20.77 9.03
C ASP A 81 -17.63 -22.14 8.37
N PHE A 82 -18.70 -22.95 8.33
CA PHE A 82 -18.70 -24.23 7.64
C PHE A 82 -18.54 -24.06 6.12
N LEU A 83 -19.32 -23.17 5.49
CA LEU A 83 -19.22 -22.90 4.04
C LEU A 83 -17.89 -22.25 3.69
N VAL A 84 -17.35 -21.36 4.53
CA VAL A 84 -16.04 -20.75 4.34
C VAL A 84 -14.91 -21.79 4.43
N HIS A 85 -15.05 -22.79 5.29
CA HIS A 85 -14.05 -23.84 5.46
C HIS A 85 -14.05 -24.83 4.28
N PHE A 86 -15.23 -25.13 3.70
CA PHE A 86 -15.37 -26.06 2.58
C PHE A 86 -15.15 -25.44 1.18
N SER A 87 -15.32 -24.14 1.03
CA SER A 87 -15.26 -23.46 -0.28
C SER A 87 -13.90 -22.83 -0.61
N ARG A 88 -12.81 -23.29 0.01
CA ARG A 88 -11.48 -22.91 -0.48
C ARG A 88 -11.27 -23.43 -1.91
N PRO A 89 -11.07 -22.61 -2.93
CA PRO A 89 -10.53 -21.24 -3.02
C PRO A 89 -11.52 -20.16 -3.49
N VAL A 90 -12.79 -20.43 -3.63
CA VAL A 90 -13.82 -19.43 -4.01
C VAL A 90 -14.81 -19.29 -2.86
N HIS A 91 -14.68 -18.22 -2.10
CA HIS A 91 -15.60 -17.93 -1.02
C HIS A 91 -16.93 -17.41 -1.59
N VAL A 92 -17.85 -18.33 -1.96
CA VAL A 92 -19.16 -17.99 -2.51
C VAL A 92 -19.93 -17.05 -1.56
N ALA A 93 -19.81 -17.25 -0.23
CA ALA A 93 -20.40 -16.36 0.76
C ALA A 93 -19.84 -14.92 0.66
N ARG A 94 -18.54 -14.73 0.41
CA ARG A 94 -17.94 -13.41 0.18
C ARG A 94 -18.33 -12.81 -1.16
N LEU A 95 -18.55 -13.62 -2.19
CA LEU A 95 -19.12 -13.16 -3.45
C LEU A 95 -20.49 -12.48 -3.21
N PHE A 96 -21.36 -13.12 -2.42
CA PHE A 96 -22.68 -12.55 -2.06
C PHE A 96 -22.54 -11.33 -1.14
N GLU A 97 -21.67 -11.35 -0.15
CA GLU A 97 -21.36 -10.16 0.68
C GLU A 97 -20.90 -9.00 -0.19
N THR A 98 -19.98 -9.23 -1.12
CA THR A 98 -19.46 -8.18 -1.99
C THR A 98 -20.50 -7.65 -2.96
N VAL A 99 -21.33 -8.52 -3.56
CA VAL A 99 -22.44 -8.09 -4.43
C VAL A 99 -23.48 -7.28 -3.66
N THR A 100 -23.80 -7.69 -2.42
CA THR A 100 -24.74 -6.95 -1.58
C THR A 100 -24.16 -5.64 -1.07
N ASP A 101 -22.88 -5.59 -0.75
CA ASP A 101 -22.21 -4.38 -0.30
C ASP A 101 -21.92 -3.42 -1.47
N ALA A 102 -21.55 -3.93 -2.64
CA ALA A 102 -21.45 -3.15 -3.87
C ALA A 102 -22.83 -2.58 -4.28
N GLY A 103 -23.87 -3.39 -4.20
CA GLY A 103 -25.24 -2.95 -4.46
C GLY A 103 -25.72 -1.89 -3.47
N ARG A 104 -25.37 -2.02 -2.18
CA ARG A 104 -25.66 -1.01 -1.17
C ARG A 104 -24.87 0.27 -1.37
N ALA A 105 -23.59 0.16 -1.71
CA ALA A 105 -22.74 1.31 -2.00
C ALA A 105 -23.25 2.09 -3.22
N TRP A 106 -23.63 1.36 -4.27
CA TRP A 106 -24.23 1.97 -5.47
C TRP A 106 -25.60 2.63 -5.17
N TRP A 107 -26.44 1.95 -4.40
CA TRP A 107 -27.78 2.47 -4.01
C TRP A 107 -27.70 3.68 -3.08
N ARG A 108 -26.67 3.76 -2.23
CA ARG A 108 -26.48 4.84 -1.24
C ARG A 108 -25.61 5.99 -1.73
N GLY A 109 -25.16 5.99 -2.98
CA GLY A 109 -24.46 7.11 -3.61
C GLY A 109 -22.98 7.23 -3.31
N GLY A 110 -22.31 6.21 -2.71
CA GLY A 110 -20.86 6.28 -2.60
C GLY A 110 -20.21 5.21 -1.73
N VAL A 111 -19.07 4.72 -2.22
CA VAL A 111 -18.20 3.75 -1.52
C VAL A 111 -17.61 4.34 -0.24
N LEU A 112 -17.45 5.65 -0.18
CA LEU A 112 -16.75 6.36 0.88
C LEU A 112 -17.61 6.61 2.13
N GLU A 113 -18.94 6.49 2.03
CA GLU A 113 -19.85 6.57 3.20
C GLU A 113 -19.77 5.34 4.13
N ILE A 114 -19.22 4.22 3.67
CA ILE A 114 -19.19 2.95 4.42
C ILE A 114 -18.41 3.06 5.73
N ALA A 115 -17.50 4.02 5.83
CA ALA A 115 -16.67 4.24 7.00
C ALA A 115 -17.36 5.02 8.13
N ALA A 116 -18.60 5.51 7.95
CA ALA A 116 -19.27 6.34 8.94
C ALA A 116 -20.24 5.54 9.84
N SER A 117 -19.73 5.01 10.95
CA SER A 117 -20.58 4.42 12.01
C SER A 117 -21.17 5.53 12.89
N PRO A 118 -22.44 5.44 13.34
CA PRO A 118 -23.04 6.45 14.22
C PRO A 118 -22.43 6.55 15.62
N SER A 119 -21.70 5.54 16.07
CA SER A 119 -21.10 5.46 17.42
C SER A 119 -19.59 5.74 17.45
N LEU A 120 -19.12 6.73 16.71
CA LEU A 120 -17.69 7.04 16.63
C LEU A 120 -17.21 7.86 17.83
N PRO A 121 -15.94 7.68 18.28
CA PRO A 121 -15.37 8.51 19.32
C PRO A 121 -15.34 9.99 18.86
N PRO A 122 -15.59 10.94 19.77
CA PRO A 122 -15.42 12.34 19.43
C PRO A 122 -13.95 12.62 19.10
N LEU A 123 -13.69 13.23 17.95
CA LEU A 123 -12.37 13.76 17.66
C LEU A 123 -12.17 15.08 18.42
N PRO A 124 -10.93 15.37 18.84
CA PRO A 124 -10.60 16.71 19.36
C PRO A 124 -10.93 17.78 18.30
N PRO A 125 -11.22 19.01 18.72
CA PRO A 125 -11.33 20.12 17.79
C PRO A 125 -10.04 20.23 16.98
N PHE A 126 -10.12 20.79 15.77
CA PHE A 126 -8.91 21.07 15.02
C PHE A 126 -7.98 21.94 15.85
N PRO A 127 -6.74 21.53 16.09
CA PRO A 127 -5.77 22.44 16.66
C PRO A 127 -5.61 23.64 15.73
N PRO A 128 -5.34 24.84 16.26
CA PRO A 128 -5.00 25.96 15.42
C PRO A 128 -3.83 25.54 14.50
N PRO A 129 -3.77 26.09 13.27
CA PRO A 129 -2.62 25.86 12.39
C PRO A 129 -1.34 26.04 13.21
N SER A 130 -0.44 25.08 13.17
CA SER A 130 0.84 25.22 13.86
C SER A 130 1.50 26.45 13.30
N ALA A 131 1.86 27.39 14.17
CA ALA A 131 2.75 28.46 13.75
C ALA A 131 3.96 27.77 13.09
N PRO A 132 4.39 28.20 11.91
CA PRO A 132 5.60 27.65 11.32
C PRO A 132 6.67 27.69 12.39
N ALA A 133 7.33 26.55 12.68
CA ALA A 133 8.63 26.62 13.33
C ALA A 133 9.37 27.70 12.57
N PRO A 134 10.07 28.65 13.23
CA PRO A 134 10.71 29.73 12.53
C PRO A 134 11.74 29.13 11.57
N ILE A 135 11.27 28.70 10.39
CA ILE A 135 12.13 28.67 9.23
C ILE A 135 12.53 30.13 9.13
N ALA A 136 13.79 30.41 9.40
CA ALA A 136 14.30 31.76 9.21
C ALA A 136 13.76 32.19 7.86
N ARG A 137 12.98 33.25 7.81
CA ARG A 137 12.17 33.74 6.69
C ARG A 137 12.90 33.85 5.33
N ALA A 138 14.15 33.37 5.25
CA ALA A 138 15.09 33.44 4.14
C ALA A 138 15.48 32.09 3.55
N GLU A 139 15.06 30.94 4.08
CA GLU A 139 15.55 29.64 3.58
C GLU A 139 14.52 28.96 2.67
N THR A 140 14.94 28.63 1.44
CA THR A 140 14.14 27.80 0.51
C THR A 140 13.80 26.46 1.18
N PRO A 141 12.55 25.96 1.13
CA PRO A 141 12.20 24.65 1.64
C PRO A 141 13.08 23.55 1.00
N PRO A 142 13.41 22.48 1.74
CA PRO A 142 14.19 21.38 1.19
C PRO A 142 13.42 20.63 0.12
N ASP A 143 14.11 19.98 -0.79
CA ASP A 143 13.52 18.93 -1.62
C ASP A 143 13.14 17.75 -0.74
N ILE A 144 12.06 17.08 -1.08
CA ILE A 144 11.57 15.89 -0.39
C ILE A 144 11.68 14.70 -1.32
N VAL A 145 12.41 13.68 -0.92
CA VAL A 145 12.47 12.39 -1.60
C VAL A 145 11.80 11.35 -0.69
N LEU A 146 10.68 10.82 -1.14
CA LEU A 146 9.97 9.73 -0.48
C LEU A 146 10.26 8.45 -1.24
N ILE A 147 10.76 7.39 -0.58
CA ILE A 147 11.13 6.13 -1.22
C ILE A 147 10.32 5.00 -0.60
N LEU A 148 9.49 4.35 -1.40
CA LEU A 148 8.86 3.09 -1.06
C LEU A 148 9.79 1.96 -1.50
N ASN A 149 10.35 1.25 -0.54
CA ASN A 149 11.17 0.07 -0.79
C ASN A 149 10.25 -1.15 -0.78
N GLU A 150 9.99 -1.68 -1.97
CA GLU A 150 9.12 -2.83 -2.20
C GLU A 150 9.50 -4.01 -1.30
N SER A 151 8.51 -4.61 -0.62
CA SER A 151 8.62 -5.83 0.19
C SER A 151 9.73 -5.78 1.25
N THR A 152 10.10 -4.59 1.76
CA THR A 152 11.28 -4.40 2.62
C THR A 152 10.89 -4.31 4.09
N PHE A 153 11.56 -5.12 4.92
CA PHE A 153 11.39 -5.17 6.37
C PHE A 153 12.71 -5.39 7.10
N PRO A 154 12.83 -5.01 8.39
CA PRO A 154 14.05 -5.23 9.15
C PRO A 154 14.29 -6.71 9.45
N PRO A 155 15.49 -7.27 9.17
CA PRO A 155 15.77 -8.69 9.39
C PRO A 155 15.59 -9.16 10.82
N TRP A 156 15.87 -8.29 11.80
CA TRP A 156 15.75 -8.63 13.24
C TRP A 156 14.32 -8.89 13.72
N LEU A 157 13.33 -8.75 12.86
CA LEU A 157 11.98 -9.23 13.14
C LEU A 157 11.88 -10.76 13.13
N TYR A 158 12.84 -11.46 12.48
CA TYR A 158 12.83 -12.90 12.28
C TYR A 158 14.16 -13.60 12.57
N VAL A 159 15.25 -12.85 12.62
CA VAL A 159 16.59 -13.40 12.81
C VAL A 159 17.23 -12.75 14.03
N ASP A 160 17.56 -13.57 15.01
CA ASP A 160 18.35 -13.14 16.15
C ASP A 160 19.84 -13.03 15.77
N GLY A 161 20.53 -12.01 16.27
CA GLY A 161 21.96 -11.84 16.08
C GLY A 161 22.35 -10.50 15.46
N ALA A 162 23.65 -10.35 15.18
CA ALA A 162 24.19 -9.12 14.60
C ALA A 162 23.76 -8.98 13.15
N CYS A 163 22.98 -7.94 12.86
CA CYS A 163 22.70 -7.54 11.50
C CYS A 163 23.97 -6.95 10.86
N ASP A 164 24.12 -7.19 9.56
CA ASP A 164 25.17 -6.52 8.77
C ASP A 164 25.17 -5.01 9.03
N PRO A 165 26.33 -4.37 9.34
CA PRO A 165 26.37 -2.96 9.68
C PRO A 165 25.82 -2.02 8.59
N GLU A 166 26.00 -2.35 7.29
CA GLU A 166 25.46 -1.57 6.18
C GLU A 166 23.92 -1.66 6.18
N VAL A 167 23.37 -2.85 6.41
CA VAL A 167 21.94 -3.08 6.52
C VAL A 167 21.37 -2.41 7.78
N ALA A 168 22.07 -2.51 8.92
CA ALA A 168 21.65 -1.83 10.14
C ALA A 168 21.63 -0.29 9.99
N ALA A 169 22.60 0.26 9.27
CA ALA A 169 22.66 1.69 8.98
C ALA A 169 21.51 2.15 8.06
N PHE A 170 21.12 1.32 7.10
CA PHE A 170 20.01 1.60 6.20
C PHE A 170 18.68 1.82 6.93
N PHE A 171 18.41 1.07 8.01
CA PHE A 171 17.18 1.22 8.77
C PHE A 171 17.23 2.34 9.84
N ARG A 172 18.33 3.05 9.97
CA ARG A 172 18.53 4.05 11.02
C ARG A 172 18.24 5.45 10.50
N SER A 173 17.37 6.17 11.21
CA SER A 173 17.12 7.59 10.96
C SER A 173 18.30 8.47 11.37
N ALA A 174 18.33 9.72 10.93
CA ALA A 174 19.37 10.71 11.23
C ALA A 174 19.54 11.00 12.74
N ASP A 175 18.52 10.73 13.58
CA ASP A 175 18.60 10.81 15.04
C ASP A 175 19.18 9.55 15.70
N GLY A 176 19.66 8.59 14.91
CA GLY A 176 20.25 7.35 15.37
C GLY A 176 19.26 6.25 15.76
N ARG A 177 17.94 6.50 15.69
CA ARG A 177 16.89 5.54 16.05
C ARG A 177 16.42 4.74 14.84
N THR A 178 15.99 3.51 15.09
CA THR A 178 15.23 2.69 14.13
C THR A 178 13.76 2.76 14.52
N ARG A 179 12.87 2.85 13.53
CA ARG A 179 11.43 2.95 13.76
C ARG A 179 10.65 1.93 12.98
N GLY A 180 9.66 1.33 13.64
CA GLY A 180 8.68 0.48 13.01
C GLY A 180 7.65 1.28 12.22
N LEU A 181 7.20 0.70 11.12
CA LEU A 181 6.04 1.17 10.39
C LEU A 181 5.02 0.05 10.34
N ARG A 182 3.78 0.36 10.68
CA ARG A 182 2.69 -0.58 10.58
C ARG A 182 1.89 -0.29 9.32
N VAL A 183 1.76 -1.30 8.46
CA VAL A 183 1.12 -1.23 7.15
C VAL A 183 -0.13 -2.12 7.10
N GLU A 184 -0.99 -1.91 6.11
CA GLU A 184 -2.32 -2.54 6.08
C GLU A 184 -2.39 -3.75 5.14
N THR A 185 -1.27 -4.15 4.58
CA THR A 185 -1.21 -5.24 3.62
C THR A 185 -0.02 -6.16 3.87
N PHE A 186 -0.10 -7.38 3.35
CA PHE A 186 0.91 -8.42 3.45
C PHE A 186 1.04 -9.15 2.12
N GLY A 187 2.25 -9.31 1.65
CA GLY A 187 2.54 -10.13 0.47
C GLY A 187 2.11 -9.53 -0.86
N GLY A 188 1.85 -8.21 -0.91
CA GLY A 188 1.45 -7.49 -2.11
C GLY A 188 0.43 -6.39 -1.85
N MET A 189 -0.10 -5.81 -2.93
CA MET A 189 -1.04 -4.69 -2.91
C MET A 189 -0.42 -3.38 -2.39
N SER A 190 0.78 -3.06 -2.86
CA SER A 190 1.55 -1.86 -2.49
C SER A 190 0.74 -0.57 -2.62
N TRP A 191 -0.19 -0.52 -3.58
CA TRP A 191 -1.10 0.63 -3.77
C TRP A 191 -1.97 0.96 -2.56
N LYS A 192 -2.20 0.02 -1.62
CA LYS A 192 -2.88 0.32 -0.34
C LYS A 192 -1.99 1.18 0.55
N THR A 193 -0.71 0.82 0.64
CA THR A 193 0.30 1.58 1.39
C THR A 193 0.57 2.94 0.73
N GLU A 194 0.66 2.97 -0.60
CA GLU A 194 0.78 4.20 -1.39
C GLU A 194 -0.41 5.14 -1.14
N PHE A 195 -1.64 4.62 -1.21
CA PHE A 195 -2.84 5.39 -0.89
C PHE A 195 -2.78 5.98 0.51
N SER A 196 -2.42 5.16 1.50
CA SER A 196 -2.43 5.59 2.90
C SER A 196 -1.39 6.66 3.20
N VAL A 197 -0.18 6.57 2.63
CA VAL A 197 0.84 7.62 2.80
C VAL A 197 0.46 8.92 2.09
N MET A 198 -0.13 8.84 0.90
CA MET A 198 -0.47 10.03 0.10
C MET A 198 -1.69 10.78 0.65
N THR A 199 -2.65 10.07 1.23
CA THR A 199 -3.92 10.67 1.67
C THR A 199 -4.04 10.80 3.19
N GLY A 200 -3.26 10.03 3.95
CA GLY A 200 -3.40 9.87 5.39
C GLY A 200 -4.71 9.18 5.79
N LEU A 201 -5.30 8.40 4.89
CA LEU A 201 -6.52 7.61 5.10
C LEU A 201 -6.16 6.13 5.02
N PRO A 202 -6.53 5.31 6.02
CA PRO A 202 -6.28 3.89 5.95
C PRO A 202 -7.10 3.21 4.85
N ALA A 203 -6.46 2.51 3.92
CA ALA A 203 -7.12 1.76 2.85
C ALA A 203 -8.06 0.67 3.41
N GLY A 204 -7.68 0.07 4.56
CA GLY A 204 -8.48 -0.94 5.27
C GLY A 204 -9.82 -0.42 5.79
N ALA A 205 -9.99 0.90 5.96
CA ALA A 205 -11.26 1.50 6.39
C ALA A 205 -12.38 1.31 5.35
N TYR A 206 -12.03 1.01 4.10
CA TYR A 206 -12.97 0.84 2.99
C TYR A 206 -13.36 -0.64 2.75
N GLY A 207 -12.97 -1.56 3.63
CA GLY A 207 -13.31 -2.98 3.55
C GLY A 207 -12.87 -3.62 2.23
N ALA A 208 -13.77 -4.34 1.55
CA ALA A 208 -13.46 -4.99 0.27
C ALA A 208 -13.06 -4.00 -0.84
N PHE A 209 -13.55 -2.76 -0.78
CA PHE A 209 -13.19 -1.71 -1.74
C PHE A 209 -11.76 -1.21 -1.58
N GLY A 210 -11.16 -1.35 -0.40
CA GLY A 210 -9.76 -1.04 -0.16
C GLY A 210 -8.79 -1.81 -1.05
N THR A 211 -9.19 -2.95 -1.62
CA THR A 211 -8.39 -3.73 -2.56
C THR A 211 -8.14 -2.97 -3.87
N HIS A 212 -9.08 -2.14 -4.31
CA HIS A 212 -8.98 -1.33 -5.53
C HIS A 212 -9.11 0.17 -5.21
N VAL A 213 -8.46 0.58 -4.12
CA VAL A 213 -8.62 1.90 -3.55
C VAL A 213 -8.30 3.05 -4.53
N PHE A 214 -7.32 2.88 -5.41
CA PHE A 214 -7.00 3.91 -6.42
C PHE A 214 -8.16 4.21 -7.35
N HIS A 215 -8.84 3.16 -7.86
CA HIS A 215 -10.00 3.35 -8.76
C HIS A 215 -11.14 4.12 -8.10
N TRP A 216 -11.37 3.89 -6.80
CA TRP A 216 -12.48 4.52 -6.08
C TRP A 216 -12.13 5.88 -5.53
N ALA A 217 -10.86 6.08 -5.20
CA ALA A 217 -10.38 7.32 -4.63
C ALA A 217 -10.10 8.41 -5.68
N THR A 218 -9.90 8.01 -6.94
CA THR A 218 -9.62 8.94 -8.03
C THR A 218 -10.70 10.01 -8.15
N GLY A 219 -10.32 11.28 -8.00
CA GLY A 219 -11.21 12.43 -8.05
C GLY A 219 -12.03 12.69 -6.77
N HIS A 220 -11.94 11.81 -5.76
CA HIS A 220 -12.70 11.94 -4.51
C HIS A 220 -11.89 12.49 -3.34
N ILE A 221 -10.55 12.53 -3.46
CA ILE A 221 -9.64 13.02 -2.42
C ILE A 221 -9.22 14.45 -2.75
N ARG A 222 -9.59 15.40 -1.90
CA ARG A 222 -9.20 16.82 -2.04
C ARG A 222 -8.10 17.26 -1.08
N HIS A 223 -7.73 16.40 -0.14
CA HIS A 223 -6.65 16.66 0.79
C HIS A 223 -5.66 15.49 0.74
N SER A 224 -4.47 15.75 0.25
CA SER A 224 -3.41 14.78 0.03
C SER A 224 -2.06 15.39 0.35
N LEU A 225 -1.04 14.56 0.61
CA LEU A 225 0.34 15.04 0.81
C LEU A 225 0.85 15.84 -0.39
N PRO A 226 0.73 15.38 -1.67
CA PRO A 226 1.13 16.18 -2.82
C PRO A 226 0.36 17.49 -2.94
N GLY A 227 -0.95 17.47 -2.70
CA GLY A 227 -1.78 18.67 -2.74
C GLY A 227 -1.36 19.71 -1.69
N VAL A 228 -1.04 19.29 -0.47
CA VAL A 228 -0.50 20.18 0.58
C VAL A 228 0.88 20.72 0.19
N LEU A 229 1.77 19.86 -0.30
CA LEU A 229 3.09 20.29 -0.76
C LEU A 229 3.02 21.30 -1.90
N ALA A 230 2.06 21.15 -2.83
CA ALA A 230 1.83 22.13 -3.89
C ALA A 230 1.49 23.52 -3.35
N THR A 231 0.79 23.64 -2.21
CA THR A 231 0.53 24.94 -1.55
C THR A 231 1.81 25.60 -1.02
N HIS A 232 2.88 24.83 -0.84
CA HIS A 232 4.22 25.29 -0.46
C HIS A 232 5.15 25.46 -1.67
N GLY A 233 4.62 25.39 -2.89
CA GLY A 233 5.37 25.61 -4.12
C GLY A 233 6.14 24.39 -4.65
N TYR A 234 5.90 23.20 -4.08
CA TYR A 234 6.53 21.98 -4.58
C TYR A 234 5.94 21.54 -5.92
N ARG A 235 6.82 20.99 -6.76
CA ARG A 235 6.44 20.20 -7.95
C ARG A 235 6.59 18.73 -7.63
N GLY A 236 5.55 17.95 -7.91
CA GLY A 236 5.49 16.53 -7.59
C GLY A 236 5.78 15.62 -8.76
N ALA A 237 6.64 14.61 -8.57
CA ALA A 237 6.83 13.52 -9.51
C ALA A 237 6.78 12.16 -8.81
N VAL A 238 6.32 11.14 -9.54
CA VAL A 238 6.38 9.74 -9.13
C VAL A 238 7.13 8.91 -10.16
N LEU A 239 8.08 8.09 -9.71
CA LEU A 239 8.73 7.05 -10.49
C LEU A 239 8.05 5.73 -10.16
N TYR A 240 7.35 5.19 -11.16
CA TYR A 240 6.48 4.03 -10.99
C TYR A 240 7.02 2.82 -11.77
N PRO A 241 7.32 1.70 -11.11
CA PRO A 241 8.04 0.58 -11.73
C PRO A 241 7.20 -0.26 -12.70
N SER A 242 5.90 -0.10 -12.66
CA SER A 242 4.92 -0.81 -13.51
C SER A 242 4.36 0.11 -14.59
N ALA A 243 3.45 -0.42 -15.41
CA ALA A 243 2.70 0.41 -16.35
C ALA A 243 1.85 1.45 -15.60
N GLY A 244 1.74 2.66 -16.13
CA GLY A 244 1.07 3.77 -15.45
C GLY A 244 -0.40 3.51 -15.13
N ASP A 245 -1.08 2.75 -15.99
CA ASP A 245 -2.49 2.36 -15.79
C ASP A 245 -2.67 1.17 -14.81
N PHE A 246 -1.57 0.56 -14.33
CA PHE A 246 -1.66 -0.56 -13.37
C PHE A 246 -2.37 -0.11 -12.09
N ALA A 247 -3.42 -0.84 -11.70
CA ALA A 247 -4.29 -0.53 -10.56
C ALA A 247 -4.96 0.87 -10.62
N GLY A 248 -4.90 1.59 -11.76
CA GLY A 248 -5.41 2.95 -11.93
C GLY A 248 -4.48 4.03 -11.35
N ALA A 249 -3.18 3.72 -11.23
CA ALA A 249 -2.21 4.58 -10.56
C ALA A 249 -2.08 5.95 -11.23
N ASP A 250 -2.02 6.03 -12.56
CA ASP A 250 -1.91 7.27 -13.32
C ASP A 250 -3.04 8.26 -12.98
N SER A 251 -4.26 7.78 -13.04
CA SER A 251 -5.46 8.57 -12.74
C SER A 251 -5.52 8.98 -11.27
N PHE A 252 -5.12 8.08 -10.37
CA PHE A 252 -5.08 8.37 -8.94
C PHE A 252 -4.04 9.46 -8.63
N TYR A 253 -2.79 9.28 -9.05
CA TYR A 253 -1.71 10.25 -8.77
C TYR A 253 -2.01 11.62 -9.36
N ALA A 254 -2.51 11.69 -10.60
CA ALA A 254 -2.94 12.94 -11.19
C ALA A 254 -4.04 13.63 -10.38
N SER A 255 -5.02 12.84 -9.86
CA SER A 255 -6.15 13.39 -9.10
C SER A 255 -5.77 13.95 -7.73
N ILE A 256 -4.62 13.55 -7.17
CA ILE A 256 -4.13 13.99 -5.86
C ILE A 256 -3.01 15.03 -5.93
N GLY A 257 -2.68 15.53 -7.13
CA GLY A 257 -1.75 16.65 -7.31
C GLY A 257 -0.30 16.26 -7.65
N ILE A 258 -0.06 15.07 -8.20
CA ILE A 258 1.23 14.72 -8.81
C ILE A 258 1.26 15.26 -10.24
N ASP A 259 2.26 16.10 -10.55
CA ASP A 259 2.41 16.74 -11.85
C ASP A 259 2.98 15.81 -12.93
N THR A 260 3.85 14.88 -12.53
CA THR A 260 4.61 14.04 -13.45
C THR A 260 4.64 12.60 -12.96
N MET A 261 4.25 11.67 -13.82
CA MET A 261 4.46 10.23 -13.59
C MET A 261 5.42 9.70 -14.64
N LEU A 262 6.50 9.07 -14.16
CA LEU A 262 7.46 8.34 -14.97
C LEU A 262 7.24 6.86 -14.70
N ASP A 263 6.46 6.23 -15.56
CA ASP A 263 6.16 4.80 -15.47
C ASP A 263 7.28 3.95 -16.09
N ARG A 264 7.13 2.64 -16.07
CA ARG A 264 8.08 1.68 -16.62
C ARG A 264 8.50 2.02 -18.05
N ALA A 265 7.56 2.42 -18.91
CA ALA A 265 7.85 2.75 -20.30
C ALA A 265 8.65 4.05 -20.40
N ALA A 266 8.27 5.07 -19.64
CA ALA A 266 9.00 6.35 -19.59
C ALA A 266 10.41 6.20 -18.98
N LEU A 267 10.61 5.23 -18.07
CA LEU A 267 11.91 4.88 -17.49
C LEU A 267 12.74 3.97 -18.43
N GLY A 268 12.20 3.52 -19.55
CA GLY A 268 12.90 2.63 -20.49
C GLY A 268 13.18 1.23 -19.93
N LEU A 269 12.40 0.78 -18.95
CA LEU A 269 12.63 -0.51 -18.27
C LEU A 269 11.97 -1.64 -19.03
N GLY A 270 12.76 -2.71 -19.32
CA GLY A 270 12.26 -3.94 -19.96
C GLY A 270 11.62 -4.93 -18.99
N SER A 271 11.89 -4.80 -17.69
CA SER A 271 11.41 -5.65 -16.61
C SER A 271 11.02 -4.80 -15.41
N ASP A 272 10.00 -5.24 -14.67
CA ASP A 272 9.57 -4.60 -13.42
C ASP A 272 10.60 -4.79 -12.29
N TRP A 273 11.56 -5.70 -12.47
CA TRP A 273 12.53 -6.10 -11.45
C TRP A 273 13.93 -5.54 -11.70
N ALA A 274 14.01 -4.25 -11.91
CA ALA A 274 15.31 -3.58 -11.95
C ALA A 274 15.90 -3.47 -10.53
N PRO A 275 17.24 -3.37 -10.37
CA PRO A 275 17.87 -3.00 -9.11
C PRO A 275 17.41 -1.63 -8.64
N ASP A 276 17.43 -1.40 -7.34
CA ASP A 276 16.96 -0.13 -6.77
C ASP A 276 17.77 1.07 -7.30
N ARG A 277 19.07 0.90 -7.54
CA ARG A 277 19.93 1.93 -8.15
C ARG A 277 19.33 2.49 -9.44
N VAL A 278 18.68 1.68 -10.26
CA VAL A 278 18.11 2.14 -11.54
C VAL A 278 17.02 3.18 -11.31
N TYR A 279 16.11 2.92 -10.38
CA TYR A 279 15.06 3.88 -10.01
C TYR A 279 15.64 5.13 -9.36
N LEU A 280 16.62 4.94 -8.47
CA LEU A 280 17.30 6.03 -7.77
C LEU A 280 18.11 6.93 -8.74
N ASP A 281 18.78 6.34 -9.74
CA ASP A 281 19.50 7.08 -10.80
C ASP A 281 18.53 7.90 -11.66
N HIS A 282 17.37 7.34 -12.03
CA HIS A 282 16.32 8.09 -12.72
C HIS A 282 15.77 9.23 -11.85
N GLY A 283 15.62 8.99 -10.54
CA GLY A 283 15.24 10.01 -9.56
C GLY A 283 16.22 11.16 -9.49
N LEU A 284 17.53 10.84 -9.39
CA LEU A 284 18.61 11.84 -9.42
C LEU A 284 18.60 12.64 -10.73
N ALA A 285 18.43 11.94 -11.86
CA ALA A 285 18.39 12.60 -13.16
C ALA A 285 17.19 13.56 -13.29
N TRP A 286 16.04 13.20 -12.73
CA TRP A 286 14.86 14.08 -12.70
C TRP A 286 15.10 15.29 -11.81
N LEU A 287 15.64 15.11 -10.59
CA LEU A 287 15.98 16.20 -9.66
C LEU A 287 16.99 17.18 -10.27
N ARG A 288 18.00 16.68 -10.98
CA ARG A 288 18.97 17.53 -11.67
C ARG A 288 18.32 18.37 -12.76
N ARG A 289 17.54 17.75 -13.65
CA ARG A 289 16.82 18.50 -14.70
C ARG A 289 15.86 19.55 -14.11
N HIS A 290 15.17 19.21 -13.02
CA HIS A 290 14.30 20.15 -12.32
C HIS A 290 15.07 21.34 -11.76
N ALA A 291 16.23 21.11 -11.14
CA ALA A 291 17.09 22.15 -10.61
C ALA A 291 17.72 23.02 -11.71
N GLU A 292 18.21 22.41 -12.78
CA GLU A 292 18.80 23.09 -13.96
C GLU A 292 17.76 24.00 -14.67
N ALA A 293 16.49 23.60 -14.67
CA ALA A 293 15.38 24.42 -15.16
C ALA A 293 14.97 25.57 -14.21
N GLY A 294 15.68 25.79 -13.11
CA GLY A 294 15.33 26.80 -12.11
C GLY A 294 14.09 26.45 -11.29
N GLY A 295 13.75 25.17 -11.20
CA GLY A 295 12.60 24.68 -10.45
C GLY A 295 12.69 25.00 -8.96
N GLY A 296 11.54 25.30 -8.34
CA GLY A 296 11.37 25.46 -6.89
C GLY A 296 11.63 24.16 -6.12
N PRO A 297 11.11 24.00 -4.89
CA PRO A 297 11.25 22.77 -4.15
C PRO A 297 10.55 21.60 -4.88
N ALA A 298 11.18 20.43 -4.83
CA ALA A 298 10.73 19.22 -5.49
C ALA A 298 10.19 18.20 -4.49
N PHE A 299 9.10 17.52 -4.83
CA PHE A 299 8.63 16.30 -4.19
C PHE A 299 8.80 15.13 -5.16
N LEU A 300 9.67 14.20 -4.82
CA LEU A 300 9.91 13.01 -5.62
C LEU A 300 9.50 11.77 -4.84
N PHE A 301 8.55 11.02 -5.38
CA PHE A 301 8.18 9.71 -4.85
C PHE A 301 8.77 8.61 -5.75
N VAL A 302 9.56 7.73 -5.17
CA VAL A 302 10.24 6.63 -5.88
C VAL A 302 9.73 5.31 -5.34
N LEU A 303 9.25 4.45 -6.21
CA LEU A 303 8.95 3.06 -5.89
C LEU A 303 10.07 2.19 -6.46
N THR A 304 10.62 1.29 -5.62
CA THR A 304 11.68 0.36 -6.01
C THR A 304 11.14 -1.07 -6.15
N MET A 305 11.93 -2.02 -6.68
CA MET A 305 11.45 -3.37 -6.96
C MET A 305 12.46 -4.48 -6.65
N ALA A 306 13.66 -4.18 -6.15
CA ALA A 306 14.69 -5.21 -5.95
C ALA A 306 14.25 -6.34 -5.01
N ASN A 307 13.47 -6.00 -3.97
CA ASN A 307 12.98 -6.95 -2.99
C ASN A 307 11.60 -7.56 -3.32
N HIS A 308 11.07 -7.33 -4.54
CA HIS A 308 9.81 -7.95 -4.96
C HIS A 308 9.93 -9.48 -5.05
N ALA A 309 8.87 -10.18 -4.63
CA ALA A 309 8.78 -11.64 -4.74
C ALA A 309 8.88 -12.11 -6.22
N PRO A 310 9.34 -13.35 -6.48
CA PRO A 310 9.65 -14.42 -5.55
C PRO A 310 11.09 -14.37 -5.02
N HIS A 311 11.33 -15.05 -3.89
CA HIS A 311 12.65 -15.17 -3.27
C HIS A 311 13.19 -16.62 -3.32
N ASP A 312 12.49 -17.52 -4.00
CA ASP A 312 12.85 -18.95 -4.18
C ASP A 312 14.03 -19.19 -5.14
N ARG A 313 14.52 -18.15 -5.77
CA ARG A 313 15.62 -18.17 -6.74
C ARG A 313 16.49 -16.91 -6.63
N ARG A 314 17.75 -17.06 -7.05
CA ARG A 314 18.66 -15.91 -7.15
C ARG A 314 18.15 -14.92 -8.17
N TYR A 315 18.01 -13.69 -7.75
CA TYR A 315 17.59 -12.60 -8.60
C TYR A 315 18.70 -12.16 -9.55
N ARG A 316 19.93 -12.01 -8.99
CA ARG A 316 21.15 -11.71 -9.74
C ARG A 316 22.31 -12.54 -9.21
N GLY A 317 22.97 -13.26 -10.09
CA GLY A 317 24.10 -14.14 -9.73
C GLY A 317 25.33 -13.35 -9.30
N ASP A 318 25.60 -12.23 -9.97
CA ASP A 318 26.92 -11.59 -9.92
C ASP A 318 26.93 -10.30 -9.08
N ASP A 319 25.79 -9.61 -8.92
CA ASP A 319 25.70 -8.32 -8.23
C ASP A 319 25.37 -8.43 -6.74
N ALA A 320 24.88 -9.57 -6.28
CA ALA A 320 24.50 -9.75 -4.87
C ALA A 320 25.77 -9.90 -4.02
N PRO A 321 25.97 -9.07 -2.98
CA PRO A 321 27.10 -9.23 -2.09
C PRO A 321 27.04 -10.58 -1.36
N PRO A 322 28.16 -11.24 -1.13
CA PRO A 322 28.19 -12.51 -0.42
C PRO A 322 27.62 -12.36 0.99
N THR A 323 26.82 -13.29 1.40
CA THR A 323 26.31 -13.41 2.77
C THR A 323 26.68 -14.79 3.31
N GLU A 324 26.78 -14.92 4.62
CA GLU A 324 26.83 -16.24 5.23
C GLU A 324 25.53 -16.98 4.88
N PRO A 325 25.62 -18.25 4.44
CA PRO A 325 24.44 -19.01 4.08
C PRO A 325 23.49 -19.16 5.25
N ILE A 326 22.21 -18.86 5.00
CA ILE A 326 21.14 -19.09 5.96
C ILE A 326 20.36 -20.33 5.51
N ALA A 327 19.89 -21.13 6.47
CA ALA A 327 19.19 -22.39 6.17
C ALA A 327 17.90 -22.16 5.36
N ASP A 328 17.19 -21.06 5.61
CA ASP A 328 16.04 -20.66 4.81
C ASP A 328 16.50 -19.93 3.54
N ARG A 329 16.23 -20.55 2.39
CA ARG A 329 16.69 -20.05 1.09
C ARG A 329 16.04 -18.75 0.67
N GLU A 330 14.77 -18.54 1.00
CA GLU A 330 14.04 -17.33 0.64
C GLU A 330 14.51 -16.15 1.49
N LEU A 331 14.77 -16.39 2.77
CA LEU A 331 15.36 -15.41 3.67
C LEU A 331 16.81 -15.08 3.28
N ASP A 332 17.64 -16.07 2.91
CA ASP A 332 19.00 -15.82 2.41
C ASP A 332 19.00 -14.93 1.15
N GLU A 333 18.10 -15.21 0.20
CA GLU A 333 17.93 -14.38 -1.00
C GLU A 333 17.46 -12.97 -0.64
N TYR A 334 16.51 -12.83 0.26
CA TYR A 334 16.04 -11.54 0.74
C TYR A 334 17.17 -10.72 1.36
N LEU A 335 17.99 -11.30 2.24
CA LEU A 335 19.10 -10.59 2.88
C LEU A 335 20.18 -10.16 1.88
N ARG A 336 20.39 -10.92 0.81
CA ARG A 336 21.30 -10.52 -0.27
C ARG A 336 20.78 -9.30 -1.01
N ARG A 337 19.50 -9.31 -1.37
CA ARG A 337 18.86 -8.17 -2.03
C ARG A 337 18.84 -6.95 -1.13
N LEU A 338 18.50 -7.12 0.14
CA LEU A 338 18.47 -6.04 1.13
C LEU A 338 19.83 -5.36 1.29
N ARG A 339 20.93 -6.13 1.27
CA ARG A 339 22.27 -5.56 1.30
C ARG A 339 22.57 -4.74 0.05
N ALA A 340 22.14 -5.20 -1.12
CA ALA A 340 22.26 -4.43 -2.35
C ALA A 340 21.43 -3.15 -2.29
N THR A 341 20.16 -3.21 -1.83
CA THR A 341 19.31 -2.04 -1.56
C THR A 341 19.99 -1.03 -0.63
N ALA A 342 20.61 -1.49 0.47
CA ALA A 342 21.31 -0.60 1.41
C ALA A 342 22.50 0.14 0.73
N ARG A 343 23.25 -0.53 -0.10
CA ARG A 343 24.36 0.05 -0.86
C ARG A 343 23.87 1.01 -1.95
N ASP A 344 22.85 0.62 -2.69
CA ASP A 344 22.24 1.48 -3.71
C ASP A 344 21.70 2.78 -3.09
N TYR A 345 21.08 2.69 -1.92
CA TYR A 345 20.63 3.86 -1.17
C TYR A 345 21.77 4.76 -0.70
N ALA A 346 22.84 4.18 -0.13
CA ALA A 346 24.02 4.95 0.30
C ALA A 346 24.66 5.68 -0.87
N ALA A 347 24.87 4.99 -2.01
CA ALA A 347 25.38 5.58 -3.24
C ALA A 347 24.48 6.71 -3.78
N PHE A 348 23.17 6.57 -3.70
CA PHE A 348 22.23 7.60 -4.08
C PHE A 348 22.36 8.87 -3.23
N ARG A 349 22.51 8.73 -1.91
CA ARG A 349 22.74 9.88 -1.01
C ARG A 349 24.04 10.65 -1.37
N ASP A 350 25.11 9.90 -1.60
CA ASP A 350 26.40 10.48 -1.99
C ASP A 350 26.30 11.19 -3.35
N ALA A 351 25.60 10.58 -4.30
CA ALA A 351 25.35 11.15 -5.62
C ALA A 351 24.49 12.42 -5.56
N LEU A 352 23.48 12.48 -4.68
CA LEU A 352 22.69 13.70 -4.42
C LEU A 352 23.56 14.82 -3.88
N ALA A 353 24.41 14.52 -2.88
CA ALA A 353 25.33 15.51 -2.29
C ALA A 353 26.31 16.07 -3.32
N ALA A 354 26.87 15.21 -4.16
CA ALA A 354 27.84 15.58 -5.18
C ALA A 354 27.19 16.35 -6.36
N ALA A 355 26.04 15.90 -6.84
CA ALA A 355 25.41 16.46 -8.03
C ALA A 355 24.64 17.77 -7.76
N LEU A 356 24.11 17.94 -6.54
CA LEU A 356 23.25 19.06 -6.14
C LEU A 356 23.70 19.67 -4.79
N PRO A 357 24.96 20.15 -4.69
CA PRO A 357 25.54 20.58 -3.42
C PRO A 357 24.86 21.82 -2.81
N SER A 358 24.17 22.62 -3.62
CA SER A 358 23.45 23.80 -3.16
C SER A 358 22.02 23.49 -2.71
N ARG A 359 21.48 22.31 -3.01
CA ARG A 359 20.13 21.90 -2.59
C ARG A 359 20.19 21.08 -1.32
N ARG A 360 19.10 21.16 -0.56
CA ARG A 360 18.93 20.47 0.72
C ARG A 360 17.84 19.44 0.56
N PHE A 361 18.05 18.23 1.04
CA PHE A 361 17.10 17.14 0.89
C PHE A 361 16.66 16.58 2.24
N VAL A 362 15.38 16.29 2.35
CA VAL A 362 14.82 15.37 3.34
C VAL A 362 14.47 14.10 2.59
N ILE A 363 15.01 12.97 3.04
CA ILE A 363 14.73 11.66 2.49
C ILE A 363 13.95 10.87 3.54
N VAL A 364 12.79 10.37 3.16
CA VAL A 364 12.03 9.43 3.99
C VAL A 364 11.87 8.15 3.19
N HIS A 365 12.34 7.04 3.74
CA HIS A 365 12.20 5.75 3.07
C HIS A 365 11.55 4.72 3.99
N PHE A 366 10.77 3.82 3.41
CA PHE A 366 9.93 2.91 4.16
C PHE A 366 9.62 1.64 3.36
N GLY A 367 9.22 0.57 4.08
CA GLY A 367 8.72 -0.66 3.47
C GLY A 367 7.20 -0.63 3.35
N ASP A 368 6.68 -1.11 2.23
CA ASP A 368 5.25 -1.12 1.92
C ASP A 368 4.49 -2.31 2.49
N HIS A 369 5.12 -3.48 2.54
CA HIS A 369 4.64 -4.71 3.17
C HIS A 369 5.78 -5.71 3.31
N GLN A 370 5.53 -6.82 4.01
CA GLN A 370 6.43 -7.95 4.01
C GLN A 370 6.15 -8.88 2.81
N PRO A 371 7.18 -9.55 2.27
CA PRO A 371 7.01 -10.50 1.17
C PRO A 371 6.29 -11.78 1.61
N PRO A 372 5.64 -12.51 0.68
CA PRO A 372 4.83 -13.69 1.00
C PRO A 372 5.56 -14.80 1.76
N PHE A 373 6.88 -14.97 1.55
CA PHE A 373 7.65 -16.05 2.18
C PHE A 373 7.70 -15.92 3.71
N THR A 374 7.60 -14.71 4.26
CA THR A 374 7.62 -14.50 5.72
C THR A 374 6.43 -15.18 6.42
N ALA A 375 5.36 -15.54 5.68
CA ALA A 375 4.29 -16.38 6.23
C ALA A 375 4.83 -17.75 6.72
N GLY A 376 5.79 -18.32 5.99
CA GLY A 376 6.48 -19.55 6.41
C GLY A 376 7.26 -19.38 7.73
N LEU A 377 7.95 -18.25 7.89
CA LEU A 377 8.68 -17.90 9.11
C LEU A 377 7.73 -17.71 10.31
N LEU A 378 6.48 -17.33 10.06
CA LEU A 378 5.42 -17.20 11.04
C LEU A 378 4.66 -18.53 11.30
N GLY A 379 5.11 -19.65 10.74
CA GLY A 379 4.48 -20.95 10.87
C GLY A 379 3.23 -21.16 9.99
N HIS A 380 2.99 -20.28 9.03
CA HIS A 380 1.85 -20.37 8.10
C HIS A 380 2.31 -20.93 6.74
N HIS A 381 2.28 -22.24 6.61
CA HIS A 381 2.63 -22.92 5.36
C HIS A 381 1.39 -23.08 4.47
N THR A 382 1.09 -22.07 3.68
CA THR A 382 0.06 -22.19 2.62
C THR A 382 0.70 -22.01 1.26
N PRO A 383 0.26 -22.76 0.20
CA PRO A 383 0.82 -22.63 -1.15
C PRO A 383 0.68 -21.21 -1.76
N TRP A 384 -0.02 -20.33 -1.10
CA TRP A 384 -0.41 -19.00 -1.58
C TRP A 384 -0.01 -17.87 -0.65
N GLY A 385 0.78 -18.14 0.38
CA GLY A 385 0.95 -17.23 1.50
C GLY A 385 -0.34 -17.12 2.33
N SER A 386 -0.27 -16.50 3.49
CA SER A 386 -1.49 -16.21 4.25
C SER A 386 -2.17 -14.98 3.68
N VAL A 387 -3.49 -15.03 3.69
CA VAL A 387 -4.30 -13.86 3.34
C VAL A 387 -4.16 -12.85 4.50
N PRO A 388 -3.89 -11.57 4.25
CA PRO A 388 -3.73 -10.54 5.29
C PRO A 388 -4.86 -10.51 6.34
N GLU A 389 -6.06 -10.86 5.92
CA GLU A 389 -7.24 -10.94 6.80
C GLU A 389 -7.23 -12.10 7.79
N GLN A 390 -6.27 -13.02 7.69
CA GLN A 390 -6.11 -14.15 8.62
C GLN A 390 -5.23 -13.80 9.81
N PHE A 391 -4.46 -12.72 9.74
CA PHE A 391 -3.65 -12.25 10.85
C PHE A 391 -4.44 -11.27 11.73
N PRO A 392 -4.28 -11.35 13.07
CA PRO A 392 -4.70 -10.28 13.96
C PRO A 392 -4.05 -8.95 13.54
N ARG A 393 -4.72 -7.83 13.81
CA ARG A 393 -4.25 -6.49 13.40
C ARG A 393 -2.89 -6.13 14.00
N GLU A 394 -2.58 -6.62 15.18
CA GLU A 394 -1.31 -6.39 15.89
C GLU A 394 -0.19 -7.32 15.42
N HIS A 395 -0.46 -8.19 14.46
CA HIS A 395 0.46 -9.24 14.04
C HIS A 395 1.73 -8.68 13.40
N LEU A 396 2.84 -9.40 13.61
CA LEU A 396 4.17 -9.06 13.07
C LEU A 396 4.20 -8.93 11.54
N ALA A 397 3.34 -9.66 10.83
CA ALA A 397 3.21 -9.63 9.38
C ALA A 397 2.94 -8.23 8.80
N TYR A 398 2.35 -7.32 9.60
CA TYR A 398 2.05 -5.94 9.19
C TYR A 398 3.14 -4.94 9.61
N ARG A 399 4.27 -5.40 10.11
CA ARG A 399 5.39 -4.53 10.52
C ARG A 399 6.43 -4.45 9.43
N THR A 400 6.74 -3.23 9.05
CA THR A 400 7.87 -2.84 8.22
C THR A 400 8.71 -1.80 8.95
N TYR A 401 9.26 -0.83 8.28
CA TYR A 401 10.10 0.22 8.87
C TYR A 401 9.86 1.57 8.21
N VAL A 402 10.29 2.62 8.89
CA VAL A 402 10.48 3.95 8.35
C VAL A 402 11.81 4.53 8.84
N ALA A 403 12.56 5.13 7.93
CA ALA A 403 13.77 5.89 8.26
C ALA A 403 13.69 7.30 7.65
N ILE A 404 14.21 8.27 8.39
CA ILE A 404 14.18 9.70 8.05
C ILE A 404 15.61 10.18 8.00
N ASP A 405 16.04 10.67 6.85
CA ASP A 405 17.42 11.05 6.58
C ASP A 405 17.50 12.40 5.88
N GLY A 406 18.69 12.93 5.71
CA GLY A 406 18.91 14.18 5.00
C GLY A 406 20.22 14.22 4.26
N VAL A 407 20.25 15.04 3.22
CA VAL A 407 21.48 15.38 2.46
C VAL A 407 21.59 16.90 2.44
N ASN A 408 22.77 17.39 2.78
CA ASN A 408 23.06 18.83 2.96
C ASN A 408 22.14 19.52 4.00
N ARG A 409 21.48 18.74 4.83
CA ARG A 409 20.56 19.19 5.90
C ARG A 409 20.36 18.08 6.93
N VAL A 410 20.16 18.48 8.18
CA VAL A 410 19.60 17.59 9.21
C VAL A 410 18.08 17.73 9.19
N PRO A 411 17.32 16.62 9.01
CA PRO A 411 15.86 16.67 9.02
C PRO A 411 15.34 17.00 10.44
N THR A 412 14.16 17.59 10.50
CA THR A 412 13.48 17.86 11.78
C THR A 412 12.74 16.60 12.21
N ILE A 413 13.27 15.87 13.19
CA ILE A 413 12.60 14.72 13.78
C ILE A 413 12.05 15.12 15.15
N ALA A 414 10.73 15.04 15.34
CA ALA A 414 10.11 15.38 16.59
C ALA A 414 10.61 14.45 17.71
N PRO A 415 11.04 14.99 18.89
CA PRO A 415 11.57 14.15 19.96
C PRO A 415 10.58 13.12 20.50
N ASP A 416 9.29 13.42 20.36
CA ASP A 416 8.15 12.62 20.80
C ASP A 416 7.51 11.79 19.64
N LEU A 417 8.20 11.68 18.50
CA LEU A 417 7.78 10.77 17.44
C LEU A 417 7.83 9.31 17.96
N PRO A 418 6.70 8.59 17.95
CA PRO A 418 6.67 7.21 18.44
C PRO A 418 7.67 6.28 17.72
N ASP A 419 8.12 5.23 18.41
CA ASP A 419 9.02 4.23 17.84
C ASP A 419 8.35 3.34 16.80
N GLU A 420 7.02 3.29 16.79
CA GLU A 420 6.21 2.65 15.76
C GLU A 420 5.04 3.56 15.41
N ILE A 421 4.80 3.77 14.11
CA ILE A 421 3.66 4.54 13.61
C ILE A 421 2.92 3.76 12.53
N GLU A 422 1.64 4.07 12.33
CA GLU A 422 0.91 3.56 11.18
C GLU A 422 1.13 4.41 9.93
N ILE A 423 1.12 3.75 8.77
CA ILE A 423 1.42 4.34 7.45
C ILE A 423 0.62 5.62 7.16
N ALA A 424 -0.63 5.70 7.60
CA ALA A 424 -1.48 6.87 7.40
C ALA A 424 -0.97 8.14 8.08
N TYR A 425 -0.08 8.04 9.06
CA TYR A 425 0.58 9.18 9.69
C TYR A 425 1.83 9.65 8.95
N LEU A 426 2.38 8.82 8.05
CA LEU A 426 3.69 9.07 7.45
C LEU A 426 3.73 10.38 6.67
N GLY A 427 2.65 10.76 5.97
CA GLY A 427 2.57 12.06 5.28
C GLY A 427 2.75 13.26 6.25
N THR A 428 2.23 13.16 7.48
CA THR A 428 2.44 14.19 8.52
C THR A 428 3.90 14.24 8.97
N VAL A 429 4.52 13.08 9.15
CA VAL A 429 5.95 12.98 9.52
C VAL A 429 6.86 13.55 8.43
N VAL A 430 6.53 13.34 7.15
CA VAL A 430 7.26 13.95 6.01
C VAL A 430 7.23 15.47 6.08
N LEU A 431 6.06 16.06 6.33
CA LEU A 431 5.93 17.52 6.46
C LEU A 431 6.74 18.06 7.65
N GLU A 432 6.67 17.40 8.81
CA GLU A 432 7.47 17.78 9.99
C GLU A 432 8.98 17.65 9.73
N ALA A 433 9.41 16.56 9.10
CA ALA A 433 10.82 16.32 8.76
C ALA A 433 11.38 17.42 7.82
N ALA A 434 10.54 17.90 6.90
CA ALA A 434 10.88 19.00 6.01
C ALA A 434 10.85 20.38 6.71
N GLY A 435 10.32 20.46 7.94
CA GLY A 435 10.13 21.70 8.68
C GLY A 435 8.99 22.56 8.13
N LEU A 436 8.04 21.96 7.43
CA LEU A 436 6.89 22.65 6.87
C LEU A 436 5.79 22.83 7.92
N PRO A 437 5.02 23.94 7.86
CA PRO A 437 3.87 24.12 8.73
C PRO A 437 2.80 23.07 8.40
N LEU A 438 2.19 22.54 9.47
CA LEU A 438 1.09 21.60 9.33
C LEU A 438 -0.22 22.37 9.15
N ASP A 439 -0.98 22.02 8.14
CA ASP A 439 -2.38 22.43 8.03
C ASP A 439 -3.25 21.80 9.13
N PRO A 440 -4.50 22.23 9.32
CA PRO A 440 -5.34 21.73 10.41
C PRO A 440 -5.54 20.21 10.41
N ILE A 441 -5.56 19.55 9.23
CA ILE A 441 -5.73 18.10 9.13
C ILE A 441 -4.47 17.36 9.58
N HIS A 442 -3.30 17.80 9.09
CA HIS A 442 -2.04 17.21 9.52
C HIS A 442 -1.73 17.53 10.99
N ALA A 443 -2.12 18.70 11.48
CA ALA A 443 -2.01 19.04 12.91
C ALA A 443 -2.90 18.13 13.79
N LEU A 444 -4.13 17.82 13.34
CA LEU A 444 -5.00 16.83 13.99
C LEU A 444 -4.37 15.45 13.98
N ARG A 445 -3.85 14.98 12.82
CA ARG A 445 -3.18 13.67 12.71
C ARG A 445 -1.97 13.57 13.64
N ARG A 446 -1.17 14.63 13.75
CA ARG A 446 -0.04 14.70 14.68
C ARG A 446 -0.50 14.53 16.13
N ASP A 447 -1.54 15.25 16.54
CA ASP A 447 -2.10 15.16 17.89
C ASP A 447 -2.62 13.74 18.18
N LEU A 448 -3.35 13.14 17.24
CA LEU A 448 -3.85 11.78 17.37
C LEU A 448 -2.70 10.74 17.41
N MET A 449 -1.69 10.89 16.56
CA MET A 449 -0.51 10.03 16.56
C MET A 449 0.16 9.99 17.92
N ARG A 450 0.33 11.16 18.56
CA ARG A 450 0.92 11.27 19.91
C ARG A 450 0.03 10.65 20.98
N ARG A 451 -1.26 10.97 20.97
CA ARG A 451 -2.23 10.47 21.98
C ARG A 451 -2.41 8.96 21.92
N HIS A 452 -2.33 8.38 20.74
CA HIS A 452 -2.56 6.96 20.53
C HIS A 452 -1.27 6.16 20.27
N GLY A 453 -0.09 6.73 20.59
CA GLY A 453 1.19 6.04 20.47
C GLY A 453 1.49 5.53 19.06
N GLY A 454 1.09 6.28 18.01
CA GLY A 454 1.30 5.92 16.61
C GLY A 454 0.16 5.09 15.99
N ALA A 455 -0.81 4.63 16.76
CA ALA A 455 -1.90 3.79 16.27
C ALA A 455 -3.08 4.61 15.70
N LEU A 456 -3.71 4.10 14.64
CA LEU A 456 -4.86 4.68 13.96
C LEU A 456 -5.89 3.62 13.56
N TRP A 457 -5.64 2.90 12.47
CA TRP A 457 -6.51 1.84 11.94
C TRP A 457 -6.46 0.58 12.79
N PHE A 458 -5.28 0.26 13.30
CA PHE A 458 -5.05 -0.89 14.17
C PHE A 458 -5.52 -0.64 15.61
N ALA A 459 -5.78 0.61 15.99
CA ALA A 459 -6.41 0.93 17.26
C ALA A 459 -7.93 0.69 17.22
N ASP A 460 -8.51 0.37 18.36
CA ASP A 460 -9.93 0.35 18.67
C ASP A 460 -10.88 -0.22 17.58
N GLY A 461 -10.41 -1.17 16.78
CA GLY A 461 -11.19 -1.77 15.71
C GLY A 461 -11.43 -0.86 14.50
N GLY A 462 -10.60 0.17 14.29
CA GLY A 462 -10.69 1.13 13.19
C GLY A 462 -11.65 2.29 13.42
N ARG A 463 -12.16 2.46 14.65
CA ARG A 463 -13.13 3.52 14.97
C ARG A 463 -12.50 4.92 14.85
N LEU A 464 -11.23 5.06 15.23
CA LEU A 464 -10.51 6.32 15.11
C LEU A 464 -10.34 6.73 13.63
N ALA A 465 -9.97 5.77 12.76
CA ALA A 465 -9.88 6.00 11.33
C ALA A 465 -11.24 6.40 10.72
N ALA A 466 -12.31 5.72 11.12
CA ALA A 466 -13.66 6.06 10.68
C ALA A 466 -14.09 7.47 11.14
N ALA A 467 -13.67 7.90 12.34
CA ALA A 467 -13.93 9.26 12.82
C ALA A 467 -13.21 10.33 11.98
N ILE A 468 -11.94 10.06 11.56
CA ILE A 468 -11.22 10.94 10.66
C ILE A 468 -11.91 11.00 9.29
N ASN A 469 -12.29 9.86 8.71
CA ASN A 469 -13.01 9.83 7.43
C ASN A 469 -14.28 10.67 7.48
N ARG A 470 -15.07 10.54 8.55
CA ARG A 470 -16.26 11.39 8.76
C ARG A 470 -15.89 12.87 8.80
N ARG A 471 -14.85 13.23 9.55
CA ARG A 471 -14.40 14.63 9.65
C ARG A 471 -13.96 15.17 8.29
N MET A 472 -13.30 14.36 7.47
CA MET A 472 -12.90 14.72 6.10
C MET A 472 -14.12 14.92 5.20
N LEU A 473 -15.14 14.06 5.29
CA LEU A 473 -16.41 14.22 4.58
C LEU A 473 -17.16 15.49 4.97
N GLU A 474 -17.31 15.75 6.29
CA GLU A 474 -17.97 16.97 6.81
C GLU A 474 -17.29 18.26 6.34
N ARG A 475 -16.01 18.21 6.02
CA ARG A 475 -15.23 19.35 5.52
C ARG A 475 -15.12 19.42 3.99
N GLY A 476 -15.72 18.49 3.27
CA GLY A 476 -15.61 18.40 1.81
C GLY A 476 -14.19 18.08 1.29
N LEU A 477 -13.33 17.53 2.16
CA LEU A 477 -11.96 17.11 1.83
C LEU A 477 -11.91 15.66 1.31
N LEU A 478 -12.96 14.91 1.58
CA LEU A 478 -13.31 13.65 0.99
C LEU A 478 -14.71 13.82 0.39
N VAL A 479 -14.90 13.47 -0.89
CA VAL A 479 -16.16 13.71 -1.60
C VAL A 479 -16.80 12.39 -1.97
N CYS A 480 -18.06 12.19 -1.60
CA CYS A 480 -18.91 11.11 -2.08
C CYS A 480 -19.79 11.63 -3.23
N HIS A 481 -19.97 10.82 -4.25
CA HIS A 481 -20.95 11.04 -5.31
C HIS A 481 -22.05 10.01 -5.22
#